data_0fde624c833aac1ad4382cfb5420ec28
#
_entry.id   0fde624c833aac1ad4382cfb5420ec28
#
_cell.length_a   1.000
_cell.length_b   1.000
_cell.length_c   1.000
_cell.angle_alpha   90.00
_cell.angle_beta   90.00
_cell.angle_gamma   90.00
#
_symmetry.space_group_name_H-M   'P 1'
#
loop_
_entity.id
_entity.type
_entity.pdbx_description
1 polymer ?
#
loop_
_entity_poly.entity_id
_entity_poly.type
_entity_poly.pdbx_seq_one_letter_code
_entity_poly.pdbx_strand_id
1 'polypeptide(L)'
;MRLARLSTPIIYDENQKFEIGKMVQIGDGTDATIFATGVTVSEAIKAQEELKQKGINVRVIDVHTIKPIDEEMIIKCAKETKRLISVEDHNVIGGLGTAIADVLAEKYPAKLEKIGINDTFGKSGKAQELMHYFGIDAEAIFNMFN
;
A
#
# COMPACT_ATOMS: atom_id res chain seq x y z
N MET A 1 9.43 -16.10 -0.06
CA MET A 1 9.72 -14.78 0.56
C MET A 1 10.39 -13.91 -0.49
N ARG A 2 9.87 -12.69 -0.70
CA ARG A 2 10.49 -11.68 -1.59
C ARG A 2 11.28 -10.70 -0.73
N LEU A 3 12.51 -10.42 -1.10
CA LEU A 3 13.37 -9.47 -0.42
C LEU A 3 13.71 -8.32 -1.37
N ALA A 4 13.66 -7.09 -0.88
CA ALA A 4 14.14 -5.94 -1.62
C ALA A 4 15.67 -5.92 -1.63
N ARG A 5 16.27 -5.55 -2.76
CA ARG A 5 17.71 -5.29 -2.85
C ARG A 5 18.08 -3.91 -2.31
N LEU A 6 17.12 -3.00 -2.33
CA LEU A 6 17.30 -1.63 -1.87
C LEU A 6 17.25 -1.54 -0.36
N SER A 7 18.06 -0.63 0.18
CA SER A 7 17.92 -0.20 1.57
C SER A 7 16.60 0.58 1.71
N THR A 8 15.79 0.16 2.68
CA THR A 8 14.56 0.86 3.07
C THR A 8 14.77 1.55 4.42
N PRO A 9 14.10 2.67 4.71
CA PRO A 9 14.17 3.28 6.03
C PRO A 9 13.61 2.33 7.09
N ILE A 10 14.11 2.46 8.31
CA ILE A 10 13.55 1.76 9.48
C ILE A 10 12.30 2.52 9.89
N ILE A 11 11.14 1.87 9.78
CA ILE A 11 9.83 2.47 10.07
C ILE A 11 9.19 1.94 11.36
N TYR A 12 9.74 0.89 11.94
CA TYR A 12 9.28 0.28 13.17
C TYR A 12 10.35 0.31 14.25
N ASP A 13 9.93 0.31 15.49
CA ASP A 13 10.82 0.06 16.62
C ASP A 13 11.13 -1.43 16.79
N GLU A 14 12.09 -1.75 17.64
CA GLU A 14 12.57 -3.12 17.90
C GLU A 14 11.51 -4.02 18.59
N ASN A 15 10.45 -3.44 19.13
CA ASN A 15 9.39 -4.19 19.83
C ASN A 15 8.23 -4.56 18.89
N GLN A 16 8.22 -4.04 17.65
CA GLN A 16 7.17 -4.36 16.69
C GLN A 16 7.14 -5.86 16.41
N LYS A 17 5.98 -6.46 16.67
CA LYS A 17 5.75 -7.89 16.37
C LYS A 17 5.09 -8.03 15.01
N PHE A 18 5.59 -8.99 14.24
CA PHE A 18 5.02 -9.39 12.96
C PHE A 18 4.49 -10.81 13.05
N GLU A 19 3.26 -11.00 12.63
CA GLU A 19 2.61 -12.30 12.57
C GLU A 19 2.25 -12.62 11.11
N ILE A 20 2.65 -13.81 10.65
CA ILE A 20 2.34 -14.25 9.28
C ILE A 20 0.83 -14.29 9.10
N GLY A 21 0.34 -13.65 8.04
CA GLY A 21 -1.11 -13.58 7.75
C GLY A 21 -1.83 -12.43 8.46
N LYS A 22 -1.11 -11.57 9.18
CA LYS A 22 -1.65 -10.33 9.73
C LYS A 22 -1.01 -9.11 9.07
N MET A 23 -1.73 -8.00 9.05
CA MET A 23 -1.26 -6.71 8.55
C MET A 23 -0.98 -5.78 9.70
N VAL A 24 -0.10 -4.78 9.48
CA VAL A 24 0.20 -3.75 10.48
C VAL A 24 -0.43 -2.43 10.06
N GLN A 25 -1.28 -1.87 10.93
CA GLN A 25 -1.89 -0.56 10.71
C GLN A 25 -0.97 0.56 11.19
N ILE A 26 -0.77 1.57 10.37
CA ILE A 26 0.01 2.78 10.64
C ILE A 26 -0.92 3.99 10.53
N GLY A 27 -1.17 4.64 11.67
CA GLY A 27 -2.13 5.74 11.78
C GLY A 27 -3.60 5.31 11.75
N ASP A 28 -4.51 6.24 12.06
CA ASP A 28 -5.95 5.99 12.31
C ASP A 28 -6.88 6.79 11.39
N GLY A 29 -6.42 7.19 10.22
CA GLY A 29 -7.21 7.98 9.28
C GLY A 29 -8.45 7.24 8.77
N THR A 30 -9.52 7.99 8.50
CA THR A 30 -10.81 7.47 8.04
C THR A 30 -11.20 7.94 6.63
N ASP A 31 -10.44 8.87 6.02
CA ASP A 31 -10.74 9.34 4.67
C ASP A 31 -10.35 8.32 3.60
N ALA A 32 -9.23 7.62 3.81
CA ALA A 32 -8.83 6.50 2.95
C ALA A 32 -7.94 5.50 3.69
N THR A 33 -7.88 4.28 3.15
CA THR A 33 -6.88 3.28 3.49
C THR A 33 -5.93 3.07 2.30
N ILE A 34 -4.63 3.11 2.57
CA ILE A 34 -3.57 2.79 1.61
C ILE A 34 -2.93 1.48 2.06
N PHE A 35 -3.18 0.40 1.32
CA PHE A 35 -2.50 -0.88 1.50
C PHE A 35 -1.20 -0.87 0.71
N ALA A 36 -0.07 -0.96 1.40
CA ALA A 36 1.25 -0.93 0.77
C ALA A 36 2.05 -2.18 1.12
N THR A 37 3.00 -2.57 0.28
CA THR A 37 3.88 -3.72 0.53
C THR A 37 5.33 -3.42 0.17
N GLY A 38 6.27 -3.91 0.98
CA GLY A 38 7.70 -3.78 0.73
C GLY A 38 8.17 -2.32 0.68
N VAL A 39 8.88 -1.94 -0.37
CA VAL A 39 9.47 -0.60 -0.51
C VAL A 39 8.43 0.53 -0.58
N THR A 40 7.22 0.23 -1.01
CA THR A 40 6.15 1.23 -1.14
C THR A 40 5.53 1.63 0.20
N VAL A 41 5.78 0.89 1.28
CA VAL A 41 5.27 1.26 2.62
C VAL A 41 5.84 2.60 3.06
N SER A 42 7.14 2.82 2.90
CA SER A 42 7.77 4.10 3.26
C SER A 42 7.25 5.26 2.40
N GLU A 43 6.94 5.02 1.14
CA GLU A 43 6.35 6.05 0.26
C GLU A 43 4.91 6.38 0.67
N ALA A 44 4.13 5.36 1.05
CA ALA A 44 2.78 5.56 1.57
C ALA A 44 2.77 6.37 2.88
N ILE A 45 3.75 6.15 3.78
CA ILE A 45 3.90 6.95 5.01
C ILE A 45 4.24 8.40 4.69
N LYS A 46 5.15 8.68 3.75
CA LYS A 46 5.45 10.06 3.31
C LYS A 46 4.19 10.74 2.76
N ALA A 47 3.46 10.07 1.88
CA ALA A 47 2.21 10.60 1.33
C ALA A 47 1.16 10.85 2.43
N GLN A 48 1.06 9.98 3.45
CA GLN A 48 0.19 10.16 4.61
C GLN A 48 0.52 11.46 5.36
N GLU A 49 1.79 11.74 5.59
CA GLU A 49 2.23 12.96 6.28
C GLU A 49 1.89 14.23 5.47
N GLU A 50 2.09 14.21 4.16
CA GLU A 50 1.75 15.32 3.28
C GLU A 50 0.24 15.53 3.18
N LEU A 51 -0.56 14.48 3.06
CA LEU A 51 -2.02 14.53 3.03
C LEU A 51 -2.59 15.09 4.34
N LYS A 52 -2.00 14.71 5.48
CA LYS A 52 -2.38 15.25 6.79
C LYS A 52 -2.23 16.75 6.87
N GLN A 53 -1.21 17.33 6.23
CA GLN A 53 -1.03 18.79 6.17
C GLN A 53 -2.14 19.48 5.36
N LYS A 54 -2.80 18.75 4.46
CA LYS A 54 -4.00 19.22 3.72
C LYS A 54 -5.32 18.88 4.41
N GLY A 55 -5.28 18.33 5.62
CA GLY A 55 -6.48 17.94 6.37
C GLY A 55 -7.11 16.63 5.91
N ILE A 56 -6.41 15.83 5.09
CA ILE A 56 -6.86 14.52 4.63
C ILE A 56 -6.21 13.45 5.51
N ASN A 57 -7.01 12.73 6.28
CA ASN A 57 -6.54 11.75 7.25
C ASN A 57 -6.65 10.33 6.67
N VAL A 58 -5.54 9.80 6.21
CA VAL A 58 -5.44 8.45 5.68
C VAL A 58 -4.74 7.52 6.68
N ARG A 59 -5.04 6.23 6.62
CA ARG A 59 -4.26 5.19 7.28
C ARG A 59 -3.44 4.41 6.26
N VAL A 60 -2.26 3.99 6.64
CA VAL A 60 -1.43 3.07 5.86
C VAL A 60 -1.52 1.69 6.50
N ILE A 61 -1.67 0.68 5.69
CA ILE A 61 -1.62 -0.73 6.10
C ILE A 61 -0.41 -1.37 5.45
N ASP A 62 0.56 -1.79 6.27
CA ASP A 62 1.68 -2.59 5.79
C ASP A 62 1.22 -4.04 5.59
N VAL A 63 1.18 -4.45 4.34
CA VAL A 63 0.84 -5.83 3.93
C VAL A 63 2.13 -6.61 3.72
N HIS A 64 2.80 -6.95 4.81
CA HIS A 64 4.03 -7.74 4.76
C HIS A 64 3.81 -9.22 4.41
N THR A 65 2.56 -9.70 4.49
CA THR A 65 2.17 -11.06 4.10
C THR A 65 0.96 -11.03 3.17
N ILE A 66 1.17 -11.45 1.91
CA ILE A 66 0.09 -11.51 0.90
C ILE A 66 -0.60 -12.88 0.93
N LYS A 67 0.09 -13.93 1.35
CA LYS A 67 -0.47 -15.29 1.43
C LYS A 67 0.04 -16.02 2.67
N PRO A 68 -0.86 -16.38 3.62
CA PRO A 68 -2.28 -16.00 3.67
C PRO A 68 -2.46 -14.49 3.81
N ILE A 69 -3.56 -13.93 3.29
CA ILE A 69 -3.87 -12.49 3.43
C ILE A 69 -4.77 -12.24 4.65
N ASP A 70 -4.65 -11.09 5.27
CA ASP A 70 -5.49 -10.67 6.41
C ASP A 70 -6.84 -10.14 5.92
N GLU A 71 -7.77 -11.04 5.69
CA GLU A 71 -9.11 -10.71 5.21
C GLU A 71 -9.90 -9.83 6.19
N GLU A 72 -9.71 -10.05 7.51
CA GLU A 72 -10.39 -9.27 8.55
C GLU A 72 -9.97 -7.80 8.51
N MET A 73 -8.66 -7.53 8.34
CA MET A 73 -8.16 -6.17 8.22
C MET A 73 -8.67 -5.48 6.95
N ILE A 74 -8.71 -6.19 5.82
CA ILE A 74 -9.26 -5.64 4.57
C ILE A 74 -10.73 -5.24 4.75
N ILE A 75 -11.54 -6.13 5.30
CA ILE A 75 -12.97 -5.88 5.52
C ILE A 75 -13.17 -4.74 6.53
N LYS A 76 -12.39 -4.70 7.60
CA LYS A 76 -12.40 -3.59 8.56
C LYS A 76 -12.13 -2.27 7.88
N CYS A 77 -11.07 -2.17 7.08
CA CYS A 77 -10.71 -0.97 6.35
C CYS A 77 -11.81 -0.54 5.36
N ALA A 78 -12.41 -1.49 4.65
CA ALA A 78 -13.49 -1.23 3.71
C ALA A 78 -14.77 -0.68 4.39
N LYS A 79 -15.00 -1.03 5.65
CA LYS A 79 -16.12 -0.51 6.44
C LYS A 79 -15.85 0.86 7.04
N GLU A 80 -14.61 1.13 7.41
CA GLU A 80 -14.23 2.30 8.22
C GLU A 80 -13.74 3.49 7.38
N THR A 81 -13.34 3.27 6.13
CA THR A 81 -12.80 4.32 5.27
C THR A 81 -13.58 4.48 3.97
N LYS A 82 -13.58 5.68 3.43
CA LYS A 82 -14.35 6.04 2.22
C LYS A 82 -13.70 5.55 0.93
N ARG A 83 -12.40 5.26 0.98
CA ARG A 83 -11.60 4.96 -0.21
C ARG A 83 -10.52 3.93 0.10
N LEU A 84 -10.31 2.98 -0.80
CA LEU A 84 -9.29 1.94 -0.67
C LEU A 84 -8.31 2.06 -1.84
N ILE A 85 -7.01 2.08 -1.53
CA ILE A 85 -5.92 2.18 -2.51
C ILE A 85 -4.91 1.09 -2.18
N SER A 86 -4.46 0.32 -3.18
CA SER A 86 -3.28 -0.55 -3.04
C SER A 86 -2.07 0.04 -3.74
N VAL A 87 -0.89 -0.11 -3.14
CA VAL A 87 0.38 0.38 -3.69
C VAL A 87 1.41 -0.74 -3.65
N GLU A 88 2.00 -1.06 -4.79
CA GLU A 88 2.94 -2.17 -4.91
C GLU A 88 4.04 -1.91 -5.94
N ASP A 89 5.26 -2.30 -5.61
CA ASP A 89 6.38 -2.39 -6.57
C ASP A 89 6.28 -3.72 -7.34
N HIS A 90 5.20 -3.85 -8.08
CA HIS A 90 4.85 -5.04 -8.86
C HIS A 90 3.81 -4.67 -9.93
N ASN A 91 3.58 -5.60 -10.88
CA ASN A 91 2.48 -5.47 -11.83
C ASN A 91 1.13 -5.48 -11.09
N VAL A 92 0.23 -4.56 -11.46
CA VAL A 92 -1.13 -4.45 -10.87
C VAL A 92 -2.02 -5.66 -11.17
N ILE A 93 -1.60 -6.52 -12.12
CA ILE A 93 -2.28 -7.77 -12.46
C ILE A 93 -1.62 -8.91 -11.68
N GLY A 94 -2.37 -9.59 -10.83
CA GLY A 94 -1.89 -10.74 -10.05
C GLY A 94 -1.02 -10.38 -8.83
N GLY A 95 -0.92 -9.09 -8.46
CA GLY A 95 -0.17 -8.62 -7.29
C GLY A 95 -1.04 -8.40 -6.05
N LEU A 96 -0.57 -7.54 -5.14
CA LEU A 96 -1.27 -7.16 -3.91
C LEU A 96 -2.69 -6.68 -4.17
N GLY A 97 -2.85 -5.74 -5.12
CA GLY A 97 -4.15 -5.19 -5.45
C GLY A 97 -5.14 -6.24 -5.95
N THR A 98 -4.67 -7.30 -6.61
CA THR A 98 -5.53 -8.42 -7.02
C THR A 98 -5.97 -9.25 -5.81
N ALA A 99 -5.04 -9.58 -4.91
CA ALA A 99 -5.37 -10.35 -3.71
C ALA A 99 -6.38 -9.62 -2.80
N ILE A 100 -6.26 -8.29 -2.66
CA ILE A 100 -7.25 -7.49 -1.93
C ILE A 100 -8.59 -7.46 -2.66
N ALA A 101 -8.57 -7.28 -3.99
CA ALA A 101 -9.80 -7.24 -4.79
C ALA A 101 -10.58 -8.57 -4.71
N ASP A 102 -9.90 -9.71 -4.67
CA ASP A 102 -10.54 -11.02 -4.51
C ASP A 102 -11.30 -11.10 -3.18
N VAL A 103 -10.69 -10.68 -2.07
CA VAL A 103 -11.35 -10.62 -0.75
C VAL A 103 -12.56 -9.68 -0.77
N LEU A 104 -12.39 -8.50 -1.37
CA LEU A 104 -13.47 -7.52 -1.47
C LEU A 104 -14.63 -8.07 -2.32
N ALA A 105 -14.33 -8.70 -3.45
CA ALA A 105 -15.37 -9.27 -4.31
C ALA A 105 -16.17 -10.37 -3.63
N GLU A 106 -15.52 -11.22 -2.83
CA GLU A 106 -16.18 -12.35 -2.19
C GLU A 106 -16.90 -11.98 -0.89
N LYS A 107 -16.33 -11.08 -0.08
CA LYS A 107 -16.76 -10.89 1.30
C LYS A 107 -17.33 -9.51 1.62
N TYR A 108 -16.87 -8.47 0.96
CA TYR A 108 -17.35 -7.11 1.17
C TYR A 108 -17.13 -6.23 -0.06
N PRO A 109 -18.05 -6.23 -1.04
CA PRO A 109 -17.89 -5.48 -2.28
C PRO A 109 -17.60 -3.99 -2.06
N ALA A 110 -16.41 -3.56 -2.47
CA ALA A 110 -15.97 -2.17 -2.39
C ALA A 110 -15.02 -1.85 -3.54
N LYS A 111 -14.98 -0.56 -3.94
CA LYS A 111 -14.04 -0.09 -4.98
C LYS A 111 -12.62 -0.08 -4.42
N LEU A 112 -11.70 -0.68 -5.16
CA LEU A 112 -10.26 -0.61 -4.91
C LEU A 112 -9.57 0.10 -6.09
N GLU A 113 -8.74 1.08 -5.78
CA GLU A 113 -7.84 1.72 -6.74
C GLU A 113 -6.45 1.14 -6.58
N LYS A 114 -5.74 0.92 -7.70
CA LYS A 114 -4.44 0.25 -7.67
C LYS A 114 -3.35 1.18 -8.20
N ILE A 115 -2.26 1.29 -7.45
CA ILE A 115 -1.00 1.91 -7.87
C ILE A 115 0.04 0.80 -7.98
N GLY A 116 0.67 0.70 -9.12
CA GLY A 116 1.69 -0.29 -9.44
C GLY A 116 2.11 -0.19 -10.89
N ILE A 117 2.87 -1.16 -11.37
CA ILE A 117 3.33 -1.19 -12.76
C ILE A 117 2.17 -1.67 -13.65
N ASN A 118 1.78 -0.83 -14.62
CA ASN A 118 0.64 -1.07 -15.52
C ASN A 118 1.05 -1.94 -16.72
N ASP A 119 1.38 -3.20 -16.46
CA ASP A 119 1.70 -4.23 -17.46
C ASP A 119 2.67 -3.77 -18.56
N THR A 120 3.75 -3.13 -18.15
CA THR A 120 4.80 -2.63 -19.01
C THR A 120 6.14 -3.27 -18.69
N PHE A 121 7.04 -3.32 -19.68
CA PHE A 121 8.39 -3.81 -19.44
C PHE A 121 9.14 -2.92 -18.45
N GLY A 122 9.93 -3.55 -17.58
CA GLY A 122 10.83 -2.87 -16.67
C GLY A 122 11.88 -2.03 -17.41
N LYS A 123 12.43 -1.06 -16.69
CA LYS A 123 13.53 -0.21 -17.17
C LYS A 123 14.73 -0.31 -16.23
N SER A 124 15.90 0.05 -16.75
CA SER A 124 17.10 0.20 -15.95
C SER A 124 17.28 1.66 -15.54
N GLY A 125 17.61 1.89 -14.28
CA GLY A 125 17.82 3.23 -13.73
C GLY A 125 18.06 3.17 -12.22
N LYS A 126 18.21 4.32 -11.59
CA LYS A 126 18.25 4.42 -10.14
C LYS A 126 16.86 4.15 -9.58
N ALA A 127 16.81 3.49 -8.44
CA ALA A 127 15.55 3.03 -7.87
C ALA A 127 14.51 4.15 -7.68
N GLN A 128 14.92 5.28 -7.09
CA GLN A 128 13.99 6.39 -6.86
C GLN A 128 13.48 7.00 -8.17
N GLU A 129 14.34 7.11 -9.19
CA GLU A 129 13.95 7.59 -10.52
C GLU A 129 12.95 6.62 -11.20
N LEU A 130 13.13 5.31 -10.98
CA LEU A 130 12.21 4.29 -11.49
C LEU A 130 10.87 4.29 -10.73
N MET A 131 10.88 4.48 -9.42
CA MET A 131 9.64 4.60 -8.64
C MET A 131 8.81 5.80 -9.11
N HIS A 132 9.47 6.94 -9.34
CA HIS A 132 8.82 8.13 -9.90
C HIS A 132 8.32 7.87 -11.34
N TYR A 133 9.16 7.28 -12.20
CA TYR A 133 8.80 6.97 -13.59
C TYR A 133 7.57 6.04 -13.69
N PHE A 134 7.47 5.04 -12.82
CA PHE A 134 6.33 4.12 -12.78
C PHE A 134 5.15 4.62 -11.96
N GLY A 135 5.27 5.80 -11.33
CA GLY A 135 4.20 6.39 -10.53
C GLY A 135 3.84 5.58 -9.29
N ILE A 136 4.87 5.04 -8.59
CA ILE A 136 4.71 4.24 -7.37
C ILE A 136 5.40 4.87 -6.15
N ASP A 137 5.70 6.15 -6.22
CA ASP A 137 6.30 6.97 -5.17
C ASP A 137 5.24 7.74 -4.33
N ALA A 138 5.71 8.48 -3.35
CA ALA A 138 4.84 9.28 -2.48
C ALA A 138 4.06 10.35 -3.25
N GLU A 139 4.66 10.97 -4.26
CA GLU A 139 4.01 11.98 -5.09
C GLU A 139 2.83 11.40 -5.87
N ALA A 140 3.01 10.22 -6.47
CA ALA A 140 1.95 9.53 -7.18
C ALA A 140 0.77 9.17 -6.26
N ILE A 141 1.06 8.70 -5.04
CA ILE A 141 0.04 8.40 -4.02
C ILE A 141 -0.70 9.68 -3.63
N PHE A 142 0.03 10.75 -3.34
CA PHE A 142 -0.55 12.04 -2.98
C PHE A 142 -1.46 12.60 -4.08
N ASN A 143 -1.06 12.49 -5.33
CA ASN A 143 -1.83 12.97 -6.48
C ASN A 143 -3.15 12.23 -6.71
N MET A 144 -3.34 11.07 -6.10
CA MET A 144 -4.65 10.39 -6.09
C MET A 144 -5.74 11.18 -5.34
N PHE A 145 -5.36 12.15 -4.54
CA PHE A 145 -6.27 12.92 -3.69
C PHE A 145 -6.53 14.36 -4.18
N ASN A 146 -5.97 14.72 -5.33
CA ASN A 146 -6.15 16.03 -5.97
C ASN A 146 -7.33 16.06 -6.96
#